data_89328f8da89aa60976fe99640f08da20
#
_entry.id   89328f8da89aa60976fe99640f08da20
#
_cell.length_a   1.000
_cell.length_b   1.000
_cell.length_c   1.000
_cell.angle_alpha   90.00
_cell.angle_beta   90.00
_cell.angle_gamma   90.00
#
_symmetry.space_group_name_H-M   'P 1'
#
loop_
_entity.id
_entity.type
_entity.pdbx_description
1 polymer ?
#
loop_
_entity_poly.entity_id
_entity_poly.type
_entity_poly.pdbx_seq_one_letter_code
_entity_poly.pdbx_strand_id
1 'polypeptide(L)'
;VGTSEDSQIVTDAHNLKVGDIVAVAMDNSYVVGGHHIKKGKLRGVESNGMLCSLGELGLTIHDFPYAVGDGIFVLGDDCDLTLGKDIHEAIGLDDVVTEFEITSNRADCLSIVGLAREAAATFDAELNVPTPEVKSTHGDVNDILSVEIKEPSLCYRYAGAVVENVRIKPSPRWMRERLRACGVRPINNIVDITNYVMLEFGQPMHAFDLRYLDGNKVIVRRAENGEKITTLDGIERELNSEMLVIADENKPVAVAGVMGGEYSGIMDDTTTIVFESAMFNGVSVRRTAKALGMRTEAS
;
A
#
# COMPACT_ATOMS: atom_id res chain seq x y z
N VAL A 1 15.51 25.89 14.96
CA VAL A 1 15.89 25.76 13.55
C VAL A 1 17.34 25.25 13.38
N GLY A 2 18.07 24.89 14.47
CA GLY A 2 19.47 24.40 14.39
C GLY A 2 20.48 25.45 13.91
N THR A 3 20.08 26.71 13.85
CA THR A 3 20.97 27.84 13.62
C THR A 3 21.47 28.39 14.96
N SER A 4 22.57 29.14 14.95
CA SER A 4 23.12 29.78 16.15
C SER A 4 22.24 30.90 16.69
N GLU A 5 21.22 31.33 15.97
CA GLU A 5 20.33 32.40 16.31
C GLU A 5 18.86 32.01 16.20
N ASP A 6 18.02 32.52 17.08
CA ASP A 6 16.58 32.36 17.03
C ASP A 6 16.00 33.04 15.78
N SER A 7 15.04 32.39 15.13
CA SER A 7 14.40 32.91 13.93
C SER A 7 12.89 33.02 14.16
N GLN A 8 12.36 34.23 13.88
CA GLN A 8 10.93 34.47 13.98
C GLN A 8 10.21 34.02 12.72
N ILE A 9 9.22 33.13 12.89
CA ILE A 9 8.34 32.64 11.81
C ILE A 9 6.89 32.77 12.27
N VAL A 10 6.07 33.39 11.45
CA VAL A 10 4.65 33.62 11.74
C VAL A 10 3.83 32.49 11.16
N THR A 11 2.92 31.94 11.97
CA THR A 11 1.96 30.91 11.55
C THR A 11 0.60 31.18 12.17
N ASP A 12 -0.47 30.72 11.55
CA ASP A 12 -1.84 30.69 12.09
C ASP A 12 -2.25 29.29 12.54
N ALA A 13 -1.35 28.32 12.47
CA ALA A 13 -1.61 26.96 12.91
C ALA A 13 -1.74 26.89 14.44
N HIS A 14 -2.70 26.08 14.90
CA HIS A 14 -3.03 25.92 16.32
C HIS A 14 -2.57 24.59 16.93
N ASN A 15 -1.92 23.73 16.15
CA ASN A 15 -1.48 22.40 16.58
C ASN A 15 -0.05 22.38 17.16
N LEU A 16 0.57 23.52 17.34
CA LEU A 16 1.95 23.65 17.81
C LEU A 16 2.05 23.85 19.33
N LYS A 17 3.11 23.32 19.90
CA LYS A 17 3.49 23.51 21.31
C LYS A 17 4.97 23.87 21.39
N VAL A 18 5.34 24.55 22.48
CA VAL A 18 6.75 24.82 22.77
C VAL A 18 7.52 23.51 22.97
N GLY A 19 8.61 23.34 22.24
CA GLY A 19 9.43 22.14 22.23
C GLY A 19 9.17 21.21 21.02
N ASP A 20 8.14 21.47 20.22
CA ASP A 20 7.90 20.70 18.99
C ASP A 20 9.03 20.93 17.98
N ILE A 21 9.44 19.85 17.31
CA ILE A 21 10.38 19.90 16.19
C ILE A 21 9.57 19.83 14.90
N VAL A 22 9.80 20.81 14.01
CA VAL A 22 8.98 21.00 12.82
C VAL A 22 9.83 21.27 11.59
N ALA A 23 9.27 20.97 10.42
CA ALA A 23 9.88 21.31 9.15
C ALA A 23 9.74 22.82 8.86
N VAL A 24 10.84 23.46 8.45
CA VAL A 24 10.89 24.87 8.15
C VAL A 24 11.42 25.09 6.73
N ALA A 25 10.61 25.72 5.89
CA ALA A 25 11.07 26.29 4.64
C ALA A 25 11.72 27.66 4.91
N MET A 26 13.04 27.72 4.75
CA MET A 26 13.84 28.91 4.98
C MET A 26 13.67 29.92 3.83
N ASP A 27 14.19 31.13 4.03
CA ASP A 27 14.26 32.15 2.98
C ASP A 27 14.92 31.58 1.70
N ASN A 28 14.31 31.85 0.55
CA ASN A 28 14.75 31.43 -0.77
C ASN A 28 14.65 29.90 -1.05
N SER A 29 13.89 29.17 -0.26
CA SER A 29 13.57 27.76 -0.53
C SER A 29 12.29 27.60 -1.37
N TYR A 30 12.08 26.39 -1.88
CA TYR A 30 10.88 26.04 -2.64
C TYR A 30 10.18 24.84 -1.97
N VAL A 31 8.86 24.89 -1.90
CA VAL A 31 8.03 23.78 -1.47
C VAL A 31 7.30 23.18 -2.68
N VAL A 32 6.63 22.06 -2.47
CA VAL A 32 5.88 21.35 -3.52
C VAL A 32 4.94 22.32 -4.26
N GLY A 33 4.80 22.12 -5.56
CA GLY A 33 4.06 23.07 -6.43
C GLY A 33 4.88 24.26 -6.92
N GLY A 34 6.18 24.32 -6.55
CA GLY A 34 7.10 25.40 -6.99
C GLY A 34 6.88 26.72 -6.26
N HIS A 35 6.21 26.71 -5.12
CA HIS A 35 6.00 27.91 -4.32
C HIS A 35 7.31 28.37 -3.68
N HIS A 36 7.73 29.58 -4.02
CA HIS A 36 8.98 30.17 -3.55
C HIS A 36 8.75 30.89 -2.22
N ILE A 37 9.43 30.44 -1.18
CA ILE A 37 9.36 31.02 0.17
C ILE A 37 10.40 32.10 0.31
N LYS A 38 9.97 33.26 0.76
CA LYS A 38 10.80 34.47 0.99
C LYS A 38 10.51 35.07 2.34
N LYS A 39 11.54 35.69 2.91
CA LYS A 39 11.35 36.62 4.05
C LYS A 39 10.33 37.68 3.72
N GLY A 40 9.44 37.96 4.63
CA GLY A 40 8.38 38.92 4.40
C GLY A 40 7.70 39.37 5.68
N LYS A 41 6.62 40.13 5.52
CA LYS A 41 5.75 40.51 6.63
C LYS A 41 4.39 39.90 6.47
N LEU A 42 3.95 39.15 7.47
CA LEU A 42 2.62 38.61 7.57
C LEU A 42 1.82 39.39 8.60
N ARG A 43 0.74 40.08 8.18
CA ARG A 43 -0.07 40.93 9.05
C ARG A 43 0.76 41.98 9.84
N GLY A 44 1.84 42.52 9.20
CA GLY A 44 2.72 43.51 9.81
C GLY A 44 3.86 42.95 10.66
N VAL A 45 3.91 41.66 10.91
CA VAL A 45 4.96 40.98 11.67
C VAL A 45 5.96 40.31 10.72
N GLU A 46 7.25 40.46 10.97
CA GLU A 46 8.30 39.84 10.15
C GLU A 46 8.31 38.30 10.30
N SER A 47 8.44 37.59 9.16
CA SER A 47 8.60 36.15 9.11
C SER A 47 9.80 35.80 8.25
N ASN A 48 10.74 35.02 8.81
CA ASN A 48 11.98 34.64 8.15
C ASN A 48 11.90 33.32 7.40
N GLY A 49 10.68 32.79 7.16
CA GLY A 49 10.42 31.54 6.51
C GLY A 49 8.97 31.11 6.73
N MET A 50 8.69 29.83 6.49
CA MET A 50 7.38 29.23 6.64
C MET A 50 7.52 27.88 7.35
N LEU A 51 6.65 27.60 8.31
CA LEU A 51 6.49 26.26 8.86
C LEU A 51 5.70 25.42 7.86
N CYS A 52 6.12 24.16 7.64
CA CYS A 52 5.53 23.31 6.61
C CYS A 52 4.53 22.32 7.19
N SER A 53 3.43 22.12 6.49
CA SER A 53 2.54 20.96 6.63
C SER A 53 3.11 19.77 5.84
N LEU A 54 2.45 18.61 5.93
CA LEU A 54 2.78 17.45 5.06
C LEU A 54 2.61 17.82 3.58
N GLY A 55 1.57 18.59 3.24
CA GLY A 55 1.27 18.97 1.86
C GLY A 55 2.38 19.78 1.19
N GLU A 56 3.01 20.74 1.91
CA GLU A 56 4.15 21.49 1.39
C GLU A 56 5.39 20.62 1.17
N LEU A 57 5.49 19.48 1.84
CA LEU A 57 6.55 18.47 1.64
C LEU A 57 6.19 17.44 0.58
N GLY A 58 4.99 17.49 -0.02
CA GLY A 58 4.50 16.48 -0.97
C GLY A 58 4.07 15.16 -0.31
N LEU A 59 3.76 15.20 0.97
CA LEU A 59 3.41 14.07 1.79
C LEU A 59 1.95 14.12 2.24
N THR A 60 1.46 13.01 2.77
CA THR A 60 0.11 12.84 3.26
C THR A 60 0.10 12.17 4.64
N ILE A 61 -1.06 12.12 5.28
CA ILE A 61 -1.26 11.36 6.52
C ILE A 61 -1.03 9.83 6.36
N HIS A 62 -0.99 9.32 5.14
CA HIS A 62 -0.62 7.92 4.89
C HIS A 62 0.89 7.69 5.07
N ASP A 63 1.69 8.72 4.82
CA ASP A 63 3.14 8.68 5.06
C ASP A 63 3.46 8.84 6.54
N PHE A 64 2.77 9.76 7.21
CA PHE A 64 2.93 10.04 8.64
C PHE A 64 1.56 10.07 9.34
N PRO A 65 1.00 8.90 9.71
CA PRO A 65 -0.37 8.79 10.22
C PRO A 65 -0.67 9.49 11.56
N TYR A 66 0.35 9.87 12.29
CA TYR A 66 0.22 10.64 13.51
C TYR A 66 0.13 12.16 13.28
N ALA A 67 0.44 12.61 12.08
CA ALA A 67 0.43 14.03 11.75
C ALA A 67 -1.01 14.58 11.61
N VAL A 68 -1.17 15.84 11.91
CA VAL A 68 -2.44 16.55 11.69
C VAL A 68 -2.55 16.95 10.22
N GLY A 69 -3.60 16.51 9.53
CA GLY A 69 -3.76 16.71 8.08
C GLY A 69 -3.73 18.19 7.65
N ASP A 70 -4.46 19.06 8.38
CA ASP A 70 -4.56 20.50 8.09
C ASP A 70 -3.71 21.33 9.06
N GLY A 71 -2.57 20.82 9.53
CA GLY A 71 -1.69 21.48 10.49
C GLY A 71 -0.23 21.44 10.08
N ILE A 72 0.61 22.11 10.85
CA ILE A 72 2.07 22.01 10.68
C ILE A 72 2.51 20.59 11.01
N PHE A 73 3.43 20.06 10.21
CA PHE A 73 4.00 18.75 10.45
C PHE A 73 4.98 18.82 11.63
N VAL A 74 4.56 18.22 12.74
CA VAL A 74 5.40 18.00 13.92
C VAL A 74 6.06 16.63 13.77
N LEU A 75 7.39 16.60 13.80
CA LEU A 75 8.16 15.36 13.64
C LEU A 75 7.96 14.46 14.87
N GLY A 76 7.65 13.20 14.64
CA GLY A 76 7.52 12.18 15.68
C GLY A 76 8.83 11.42 15.94
N ASP A 77 8.77 10.51 16.90
CA ASP A 77 9.94 9.70 17.34
C ASP A 77 10.49 8.77 16.24
N ASP A 78 9.77 8.58 15.16
CA ASP A 78 10.19 7.82 13.99
C ASP A 78 11.03 8.67 12.99
N CYS A 79 11.24 9.95 13.25
CA CYS A 79 12.07 10.86 12.48
C CYS A 79 13.41 11.13 13.17
N ASP A 80 14.39 11.63 12.41
CA ASP A 80 15.60 12.18 13.02
C ASP A 80 15.29 13.59 13.55
N LEU A 81 15.32 13.73 14.86
CA LEU A 81 14.98 14.97 15.55
C LEU A 81 16.17 15.93 15.73
N THR A 82 17.28 15.69 15.03
CA THR A 82 18.47 16.56 15.08
C THR A 82 18.15 17.93 14.49
N LEU A 83 18.27 18.97 15.30
CA LEU A 83 18.01 20.35 14.86
C LEU A 83 18.98 20.78 13.75
N GLY A 84 18.43 21.44 12.72
CA GLY A 84 19.20 21.93 11.58
C GLY A 84 19.52 20.88 10.51
N LYS A 85 19.07 19.65 10.69
CA LYS A 85 19.16 18.62 9.68
C LYS A 85 18.24 18.93 8.49
N ASP A 86 18.65 18.58 7.28
CA ASP A 86 17.77 18.65 6.11
C ASP A 86 16.54 17.78 6.32
N ILE A 87 15.37 18.30 5.99
CA ILE A 87 14.11 17.61 6.23
C ILE A 87 14.00 16.31 5.42
N HIS A 88 14.54 16.26 4.19
CA HIS A 88 14.51 15.05 3.38
C HIS A 88 15.27 13.90 4.04
N GLU A 89 16.45 14.20 4.59
CA GLU A 89 17.21 13.21 5.36
C GLU A 89 16.50 12.83 6.67
N ALA A 90 15.96 13.84 7.39
CA ALA A 90 15.31 13.62 8.69
C ALA A 90 14.08 12.70 8.60
N ILE A 91 13.37 12.72 7.49
CA ILE A 91 12.16 11.93 7.26
C ILE A 91 12.34 10.81 6.21
N GLY A 92 13.58 10.53 5.76
CA GLY A 92 13.89 9.42 4.86
C GLY A 92 13.38 9.63 3.43
N LEU A 93 13.48 10.84 2.90
CA LEU A 93 13.18 11.18 1.49
C LEU A 93 14.43 11.30 0.62
N ASP A 94 15.60 11.02 1.17
CA ASP A 94 16.90 11.08 0.50
C ASP A 94 17.29 9.77 -0.22
N ASP A 95 16.32 8.88 -0.41
CA ASP A 95 16.50 7.59 -1.09
C ASP A 95 16.65 7.77 -2.62
N VAL A 96 17.29 6.80 -3.27
CA VAL A 96 17.46 6.75 -4.72
C VAL A 96 16.59 5.66 -5.30
N VAL A 97 15.63 6.05 -6.11
CA VAL A 97 14.71 5.13 -6.81
C VAL A 97 15.19 4.91 -8.23
N THR A 98 15.38 3.65 -8.61
CA THR A 98 15.68 3.25 -9.98
C THR A 98 14.45 2.65 -10.63
N GLU A 99 13.97 3.28 -11.70
CA GLU A 99 12.86 2.78 -12.50
C GLU A 99 13.38 1.87 -13.61
N PHE A 100 12.75 0.70 -13.74
CA PHE A 100 13.08 -0.28 -14.79
C PHE A 100 11.93 -0.39 -15.78
N GLU A 101 12.23 -0.24 -17.06
CA GLU A 101 11.29 -0.57 -18.13
C GLU A 101 11.40 -2.07 -18.44
N ILE A 102 10.43 -2.84 -17.95
CA ILE A 102 10.40 -4.29 -18.11
C ILE A 102 9.65 -4.66 -19.39
N THR A 103 10.31 -5.40 -20.27
CA THR A 103 9.70 -5.90 -21.51
C THR A 103 8.66 -6.99 -21.22
N SER A 104 7.65 -7.11 -22.07
CA SER A 104 6.49 -8.00 -21.85
C SER A 104 6.84 -9.50 -21.79
N ASN A 105 8.02 -9.89 -22.25
CA ASN A 105 8.53 -11.27 -22.18
C ASN A 105 9.32 -11.56 -20.89
N ARG A 106 9.51 -10.57 -20.01
CA ARG A 106 10.28 -10.68 -18.77
C ARG A 106 9.42 -10.40 -17.53
N ALA A 107 8.24 -11.01 -17.48
CA ALA A 107 7.34 -10.88 -16.32
C ALA A 107 8.00 -11.31 -14.99
N ASP A 108 9.02 -12.16 -15.04
CA ASP A 108 9.84 -12.56 -13.89
C ASP A 108 10.55 -11.36 -13.23
N CYS A 109 10.86 -10.31 -13.99
CA CYS A 109 11.52 -9.09 -13.52
C CYS A 109 10.55 -8.03 -12.97
N LEU A 110 9.23 -8.30 -12.90
CA LEU A 110 8.26 -7.40 -12.28
C LEU A 110 8.27 -7.41 -10.74
N SER A 111 9.28 -8.04 -10.13
CA SER A 111 9.46 -8.08 -8.69
C SER A 111 10.90 -7.83 -8.28
N ILE A 112 11.10 -7.38 -7.03
CA ILE A 112 12.46 -7.14 -6.48
C ILE A 112 13.30 -8.42 -6.52
N VAL A 113 12.73 -9.56 -6.11
CA VAL A 113 13.44 -10.85 -6.14
C VAL A 113 13.74 -11.29 -7.57
N GLY A 114 12.84 -11.02 -8.52
CA GLY A 114 13.09 -11.30 -9.94
C GLY A 114 14.23 -10.47 -10.51
N LEU A 115 14.23 -9.16 -10.23
CA LEU A 115 15.35 -8.26 -10.59
C LEU A 115 16.66 -8.67 -9.92
N ALA A 116 16.62 -9.07 -8.64
CA ALA A 116 17.79 -9.55 -7.93
C ALA A 116 18.39 -10.83 -8.56
N ARG A 117 17.55 -11.76 -9.05
CA ARG A 117 18.01 -12.94 -9.80
C ARG A 117 18.71 -12.56 -11.11
N GLU A 118 18.12 -11.62 -11.83
CA GLU A 118 18.70 -11.14 -13.09
C GLU A 118 20.05 -10.41 -12.85
N ALA A 119 20.10 -9.55 -11.82
CA ALA A 119 21.32 -8.87 -11.44
C ALA A 119 22.40 -9.87 -10.99
N ALA A 120 22.06 -10.84 -10.16
CA ALA A 120 22.99 -11.88 -9.72
C ALA A 120 23.56 -12.68 -10.90
N ALA A 121 22.72 -13.06 -11.86
CA ALA A 121 23.15 -13.77 -13.07
C ALA A 121 24.03 -12.89 -13.98
N THR A 122 23.70 -11.60 -14.11
CA THR A 122 24.42 -10.66 -14.97
C THR A 122 25.81 -10.31 -14.42
N PHE A 123 25.91 -10.15 -13.10
CA PHE A 123 27.13 -9.69 -12.43
C PHE A 123 27.93 -10.83 -11.77
N ASP A 124 27.53 -12.09 -11.98
CA ASP A 124 28.12 -13.27 -11.32
C ASP A 124 28.22 -13.11 -9.79
N ALA A 125 27.13 -12.63 -9.21
CA ALA A 125 27.02 -12.33 -7.78
C ALA A 125 26.14 -13.35 -7.04
N GLU A 126 26.35 -13.49 -5.75
CA GLU A 126 25.54 -14.36 -4.91
C GLU A 126 24.15 -13.78 -4.71
N LEU A 127 23.11 -14.63 -4.86
CA LEU A 127 21.72 -14.27 -4.62
C LEU A 127 21.28 -14.67 -3.22
N ASN A 128 20.95 -13.69 -2.40
CA ASN A 128 20.39 -13.88 -1.05
C ASN A 128 18.89 -13.59 -1.05
N VAL A 129 18.06 -14.64 -1.16
CA VAL A 129 16.61 -14.52 -1.05
C VAL A 129 16.20 -14.79 0.39
N PRO A 130 15.43 -13.88 1.02
CA PRO A 130 14.91 -14.10 2.37
C PRO A 130 14.05 -15.38 2.40
N THR A 131 14.29 -16.22 3.42
CA THR A 131 13.43 -17.38 3.68
C THR A 131 12.50 -17.03 4.83
N PRO A 132 11.21 -16.76 4.58
CA PRO A 132 10.28 -16.41 5.64
C PRO A 132 9.99 -17.61 6.52
N GLU A 133 10.05 -17.40 7.83
CA GLU A 133 9.61 -18.39 8.82
C GLU A 133 8.15 -18.13 9.17
N VAL A 134 7.28 -19.08 8.89
CA VAL A 134 5.87 -19.03 9.32
C VAL A 134 5.77 -19.69 10.70
N LYS A 135 5.40 -18.87 11.70
CA LYS A 135 5.07 -19.37 13.03
C LYS A 135 3.57 -19.69 13.08
N SER A 136 3.22 -20.94 12.77
CA SER A 136 1.89 -21.47 13.02
C SER A 136 1.66 -21.55 14.53
N THR A 137 0.54 -21.01 15.00
CA THR A 137 0.29 -20.96 16.44
C THR A 137 -0.44 -22.18 16.96
N HIS A 138 -1.54 -22.58 16.37
CA HIS A 138 -2.31 -23.78 16.73
C HIS A 138 -3.54 -23.92 15.82
N GLY A 139 -4.09 -25.12 15.79
CA GLY A 139 -5.29 -25.46 15.02
C GLY A 139 -4.97 -25.85 13.57
N ASP A 140 -6.00 -26.32 12.88
CA ASP A 140 -5.97 -26.63 11.45
C ASP A 140 -6.80 -25.56 10.70
N VAL A 141 -6.25 -24.95 9.68
CA VAL A 141 -6.96 -23.97 8.85
C VAL A 141 -8.23 -24.56 8.21
N ASN A 142 -8.25 -25.87 7.96
CA ASN A 142 -9.42 -26.55 7.41
C ASN A 142 -10.63 -26.60 8.36
N ASP A 143 -10.42 -26.38 9.66
CA ASP A 143 -11.51 -26.27 10.64
C ASP A 143 -12.19 -24.87 10.57
N ILE A 144 -11.51 -23.89 9.97
CA ILE A 144 -11.95 -22.49 9.93
C ILE A 144 -12.40 -22.08 8.53
N LEU A 145 -11.66 -22.50 7.49
CA LEU A 145 -11.85 -22.06 6.11
C LEU A 145 -11.88 -23.26 5.17
N SER A 146 -12.85 -23.32 4.28
CA SER A 146 -12.83 -24.27 3.16
C SER A 146 -12.57 -23.56 1.85
N VAL A 147 -11.79 -24.19 0.96
CA VAL A 147 -11.45 -23.69 -0.37
C VAL A 147 -11.85 -24.72 -1.42
N GLU A 148 -12.64 -24.29 -2.40
CA GLU A 148 -13.08 -25.13 -3.52
C GLU A 148 -12.73 -24.46 -4.85
N ILE A 149 -12.02 -25.14 -5.73
CA ILE A 149 -11.77 -24.69 -7.11
C ILE A 149 -12.70 -25.46 -8.06
N LYS A 150 -13.77 -24.81 -8.53
CA LYS A 150 -14.73 -25.39 -9.49
C LYS A 150 -14.24 -25.30 -10.94
N GLU A 151 -13.30 -24.39 -11.22
CA GLU A 151 -12.78 -24.16 -12.57
C GLU A 151 -11.23 -24.29 -12.59
N PRO A 152 -10.70 -25.52 -12.52
CA PRO A 152 -9.25 -25.75 -12.46
C PRO A 152 -8.50 -25.35 -13.75
N SER A 153 -9.21 -25.17 -14.86
CA SER A 153 -8.61 -24.69 -16.11
C SER A 153 -8.28 -23.19 -16.07
N LEU A 154 -8.91 -22.43 -15.18
CA LEU A 154 -8.71 -20.98 -15.01
C LEU A 154 -8.06 -20.59 -13.68
N CYS A 155 -8.10 -21.49 -12.68
CA CYS A 155 -7.38 -21.32 -11.41
C CYS A 155 -6.55 -22.58 -11.14
N TYR A 156 -5.24 -22.47 -11.32
CA TYR A 156 -4.32 -23.61 -11.18
C TYR A 156 -3.99 -23.93 -9.73
N ARG A 157 -4.04 -22.94 -8.87
CA ARG A 157 -3.80 -23.06 -7.43
C ARG A 157 -4.49 -21.91 -6.70
N TYR A 158 -5.02 -22.22 -5.52
CA TYR A 158 -5.51 -21.24 -4.56
C TYR A 158 -5.01 -21.63 -3.17
N ALA A 159 -4.36 -20.73 -2.48
CA ALA A 159 -3.93 -20.90 -1.10
C ALA A 159 -4.62 -19.84 -0.23
N GLY A 160 -5.25 -20.30 0.84
CA GLY A 160 -5.84 -19.47 1.87
C GLY A 160 -5.07 -19.61 3.17
N ALA A 161 -4.78 -18.51 3.86
CA ALA A 161 -4.19 -18.51 5.18
C ALA A 161 -5.02 -17.64 6.11
N VAL A 162 -5.38 -18.16 7.29
CA VAL A 162 -6.17 -17.44 8.29
C VAL A 162 -5.23 -16.85 9.33
N VAL A 163 -5.43 -15.57 9.64
CA VAL A 163 -4.73 -14.88 10.73
C VAL A 163 -5.76 -14.26 11.67
N GLU A 164 -5.69 -14.66 12.93
CA GLU A 164 -6.58 -14.22 13.99
C GLU A 164 -5.94 -13.14 14.86
N ASN A 165 -6.77 -12.43 15.65
CA ASN A 165 -6.35 -11.36 16.56
C ASN A 165 -5.59 -10.21 15.87
N VAL A 166 -5.96 -9.93 14.63
CA VAL A 166 -5.42 -8.81 13.87
C VAL A 166 -5.93 -7.50 14.47
N ARG A 167 -5.09 -6.47 14.41
CA ARG A 167 -5.47 -5.08 14.69
C ARG A 167 -5.10 -4.24 13.50
N ILE A 168 -6.06 -3.57 12.92
CA ILE A 168 -5.82 -2.66 11.80
C ILE A 168 -5.15 -1.40 12.33
N LYS A 169 -4.02 -1.06 11.74
CA LYS A 169 -3.19 0.09 12.12
C LYS A 169 -2.28 0.47 10.95
N PRO A 170 -1.65 1.65 10.98
CA PRO A 170 -0.60 1.99 10.02
C PRO A 170 0.54 0.97 10.03
N SER A 171 1.10 0.72 8.87
CA SER A 171 2.28 -0.13 8.71
C SER A 171 3.51 0.46 9.39
N PRO A 172 4.51 -0.35 9.75
CA PRO A 172 5.80 0.16 10.21
C PRO A 172 6.40 1.13 9.20
N ARG A 173 7.14 2.14 9.67
CA ARG A 173 7.72 3.19 8.83
C ARG A 173 8.51 2.62 7.64
N TRP A 174 9.41 1.67 7.88
CA TRP A 174 10.24 1.06 6.84
C TRP A 174 9.41 0.47 5.68
N MET A 175 8.23 -0.09 5.97
CA MET A 175 7.34 -0.66 4.94
C MET A 175 6.66 0.45 4.15
N ARG A 176 6.17 1.50 4.82
CA ARG A 176 5.55 2.67 4.17
C ARG A 176 6.53 3.39 3.25
N GLU A 177 7.78 3.58 3.69
CA GLU A 177 8.84 4.20 2.88
C GLU A 177 9.14 3.38 1.63
N ARG A 178 9.29 2.06 1.73
CA ARG A 178 9.54 1.18 0.59
C ARG A 178 8.37 1.15 -0.40
N LEU A 179 7.14 1.06 0.10
CA LEU A 179 5.95 1.12 -0.75
C LEU A 179 5.88 2.46 -1.50
N ARG A 180 6.08 3.57 -0.80
CA ARG A 180 6.11 4.90 -1.40
C ARG A 180 7.22 5.02 -2.46
N ALA A 181 8.43 4.54 -2.18
CA ALA A 181 9.54 4.53 -3.13
C ALA A 181 9.20 3.75 -4.41
N CYS A 182 8.38 2.70 -4.30
CA CYS A 182 7.85 1.95 -5.43
C CYS A 182 6.56 2.55 -6.04
N GLY A 183 6.15 3.75 -5.65
CA GLY A 183 4.95 4.41 -6.18
C GLY A 183 3.63 3.90 -5.62
N VAL A 184 3.65 3.05 -4.59
CA VAL A 184 2.46 2.50 -3.94
C VAL A 184 2.14 3.30 -2.68
N ARG A 185 0.92 3.85 -2.61
CA ARG A 185 0.46 4.59 -1.43
C ARG A 185 0.15 3.63 -0.28
N PRO A 186 0.76 3.81 0.91
CA PRO A 186 0.40 3.05 2.10
C PRO A 186 -1.06 3.30 2.52
N ILE A 187 -1.73 2.29 3.04
CA ILE A 187 -3.13 2.36 3.49
C ILE A 187 -3.25 1.89 4.94
N ASN A 188 -3.02 0.61 5.18
CA ASN A 188 -2.97 0.00 6.50
C ASN A 188 -2.10 -1.26 6.47
N ASN A 189 -1.75 -1.79 7.64
CA ASN A 189 -0.82 -2.90 7.75
C ASN A 189 -1.21 -4.15 6.94
N ILE A 190 -2.47 -4.43 6.73
CA ILE A 190 -2.89 -5.63 5.98
C ILE A 190 -2.78 -5.41 4.48
N VAL A 191 -3.33 -4.30 3.98
CA VAL A 191 -3.23 -3.94 2.55
C VAL A 191 -1.78 -3.71 2.14
N ASP A 192 -1.00 -3.07 3.00
CA ASP A 192 0.41 -2.81 2.74
C ASP A 192 1.24 -4.09 2.69
N ILE A 193 0.95 -5.09 3.54
CA ILE A 193 1.57 -6.41 3.47
C ILE A 193 1.30 -7.08 2.12
N THR A 194 0.06 -7.06 1.62
CA THR A 194 -0.27 -7.67 0.33
C THR A 194 0.46 -6.97 -0.82
N ASN A 195 0.51 -5.64 -0.82
CA ASN A 195 1.25 -4.87 -1.80
C ASN A 195 2.76 -5.11 -1.70
N TYR A 196 3.31 -5.17 -0.48
CA TYR A 196 4.73 -5.41 -0.25
C TYR A 196 5.15 -6.78 -0.78
N VAL A 197 4.38 -7.83 -0.50
CA VAL A 197 4.65 -9.19 -1.01
C VAL A 197 4.56 -9.24 -2.53
N MET A 198 3.59 -8.55 -3.13
CA MET A 198 3.47 -8.46 -4.59
C MET A 198 4.73 -7.81 -5.21
N LEU A 199 5.19 -6.69 -4.66
CA LEU A 199 6.40 -6.01 -5.16
C LEU A 199 7.67 -6.83 -4.92
N GLU A 200 7.81 -7.47 -3.76
CA GLU A 200 9.01 -8.23 -3.42
C GLU A 200 9.11 -9.54 -4.19
N PHE A 201 8.03 -10.32 -4.25
CA PHE A 201 8.02 -11.69 -4.80
C PHE A 201 7.30 -11.84 -6.14
N GLY A 202 6.56 -10.83 -6.59
CA GLY A 202 5.77 -10.90 -7.83
C GLY A 202 4.49 -11.71 -7.69
N GLN A 203 4.01 -11.94 -6.45
CA GLN A 203 2.79 -12.68 -6.17
C GLN A 203 1.70 -11.70 -5.72
N PRO A 204 0.72 -11.37 -6.58
CA PRO A 204 -0.45 -10.62 -6.14
C PRO A 204 -1.20 -11.37 -5.04
N MET A 205 -1.61 -10.64 -4.03
CA MET A 205 -2.35 -11.17 -2.89
C MET A 205 -3.59 -10.31 -2.61
N HIS A 206 -4.57 -10.93 -1.98
CA HIS A 206 -5.72 -10.23 -1.43
C HIS A 206 -5.94 -10.63 0.02
N ALA A 207 -6.65 -9.79 0.79
CA ALA A 207 -7.06 -10.09 2.14
C ALA A 207 -8.56 -9.85 2.30
N PHE A 208 -9.26 -10.85 2.78
CA PHE A 208 -10.68 -10.78 3.12
C PHE A 208 -10.85 -10.70 4.63
N ASP A 209 -11.84 -9.97 5.08
CA ASP A 209 -12.37 -10.11 6.45
C ASP A 209 -13.23 -11.39 6.50
N LEU A 210 -12.85 -12.33 7.35
CA LEU A 210 -13.54 -13.62 7.47
C LEU A 210 -15.03 -13.47 7.78
N ARG A 211 -15.43 -12.41 8.47
CA ARG A 211 -16.87 -12.14 8.81
C ARG A 211 -17.75 -11.97 7.59
N TYR A 212 -17.17 -11.56 6.46
CA TYR A 212 -17.88 -11.29 5.21
C TYR A 212 -17.74 -12.41 4.17
N LEU A 213 -17.18 -13.56 4.56
CA LEU A 213 -17.16 -14.78 3.77
C LEU A 213 -18.24 -15.74 4.29
N ASP A 214 -19.40 -15.72 3.66
CA ASP A 214 -20.53 -16.57 4.05
C ASP A 214 -20.15 -18.05 4.02
N GLY A 215 -20.49 -18.78 5.09
CA GLY A 215 -20.13 -20.18 5.28
C GLY A 215 -18.65 -20.45 5.51
N ASN A 216 -17.84 -19.41 5.74
CA ASN A 216 -16.38 -19.50 5.82
C ASN A 216 -15.80 -20.26 4.62
N LYS A 217 -16.32 -19.96 3.43
CA LYS A 217 -15.95 -20.64 2.18
C LYS A 217 -15.36 -19.66 1.17
N VAL A 218 -14.41 -20.18 0.43
CA VAL A 218 -13.89 -19.57 -0.79
C VAL A 218 -14.14 -20.53 -1.94
N ILE A 219 -14.92 -20.10 -2.92
CA ILE A 219 -15.28 -20.89 -4.09
C ILE A 219 -14.79 -20.15 -5.33
N VAL A 220 -13.81 -20.72 -6.03
CA VAL A 220 -13.33 -20.17 -7.29
C VAL A 220 -14.14 -20.79 -8.42
N ARG A 221 -15.00 -19.97 -9.05
CA ARG A 221 -15.95 -20.41 -10.08
C ARG A 221 -16.11 -19.37 -11.20
N ARG A 222 -16.72 -19.78 -12.28
CA ARG A 222 -17.19 -18.81 -13.27
C ARG A 222 -18.35 -18.02 -12.69
N ALA A 223 -18.44 -16.75 -13.09
CA ALA A 223 -19.61 -15.94 -12.80
C ALA A 223 -20.84 -16.49 -13.55
N GLU A 224 -22.03 -16.19 -13.05
CA GLU A 224 -23.27 -16.39 -13.77
C GLU A 224 -23.52 -15.19 -14.72
N ASN A 225 -24.28 -15.42 -15.81
CA ASN A 225 -24.61 -14.34 -16.71
C ASN A 225 -25.55 -13.34 -16.02
N GLY A 226 -25.15 -12.06 -16.00
CA GLY A 226 -25.89 -11.00 -15.32
C GLY A 226 -25.64 -10.94 -13.80
N GLU A 227 -24.76 -11.78 -13.26
CA GLU A 227 -24.32 -11.68 -11.87
C GLU A 227 -23.65 -10.33 -11.61
N LYS A 228 -23.90 -9.74 -10.46
CA LYS A 228 -23.41 -8.40 -10.13
C LYS A 228 -22.46 -8.43 -8.96
N ILE A 229 -21.44 -7.56 -9.00
CA ILE A 229 -20.53 -7.30 -7.91
C ILE A 229 -20.22 -5.80 -7.83
N THR A 230 -20.21 -5.23 -6.63
CA THR A 230 -19.62 -3.92 -6.40
C THR A 230 -18.16 -4.11 -6.00
N THR A 231 -17.25 -3.54 -6.76
CA THR A 231 -15.80 -3.65 -6.53
C THR A 231 -15.29 -2.56 -5.61
N LEU A 232 -14.04 -2.68 -5.12
CA LEU A 232 -13.42 -1.76 -4.15
C LEU A 232 -13.38 -0.28 -4.57
N ASP A 233 -13.61 0.02 -5.85
CA ASP A 233 -13.76 1.38 -6.37
C ASP A 233 -15.20 1.91 -6.28
N GLY A 234 -16.12 1.18 -5.63
CA GLY A 234 -17.53 1.55 -5.43
C GLY A 234 -18.41 1.41 -6.68
N ILE A 235 -17.92 0.76 -7.74
CA ILE A 235 -18.67 0.63 -9.00
C ILE A 235 -19.32 -0.74 -9.09
N GLU A 236 -20.64 -0.78 -9.30
CA GLU A 236 -21.36 -2.02 -9.62
C GLU A 236 -21.03 -2.49 -11.03
N ARG A 237 -20.66 -3.74 -11.17
CA ARG A 237 -20.29 -4.37 -12.44
C ARG A 237 -21.15 -5.60 -12.70
N GLU A 238 -21.63 -5.71 -13.92
CA GLU A 238 -22.32 -6.90 -14.42
C GLU A 238 -21.30 -7.88 -15.01
N LEU A 239 -21.37 -9.12 -14.57
CA LEU A 239 -20.47 -10.20 -14.95
C LEU A 239 -21.13 -11.14 -15.97
N ASN A 240 -20.29 -11.95 -16.61
CA ASN A 240 -20.75 -13.00 -17.51
C ASN A 240 -19.97 -14.30 -17.28
N SER A 241 -20.43 -15.39 -17.88
CA SER A 241 -19.87 -16.75 -17.68
C SER A 241 -18.44 -16.95 -18.20
N GLU A 242 -17.86 -16.00 -18.93
CA GLU A 242 -16.45 -16.04 -19.31
C GLU A 242 -15.51 -15.53 -18.21
N MET A 243 -16.06 -14.85 -17.20
CA MET A 243 -15.30 -14.23 -16.11
C MET A 243 -15.17 -15.19 -14.93
N LEU A 244 -13.99 -15.20 -14.31
CA LEU A 244 -13.74 -15.96 -13.09
C LEU A 244 -13.97 -15.08 -11.87
N VAL A 245 -14.65 -15.60 -10.87
CA VAL A 245 -14.88 -14.94 -9.59
C VAL A 245 -14.38 -15.78 -8.44
N ILE A 246 -14.04 -15.11 -7.36
CA ILE A 246 -13.95 -15.66 -6.04
C ILE A 246 -15.28 -15.39 -5.37
N ALA A 247 -15.96 -16.44 -4.92
CA ALA A 247 -17.25 -16.35 -4.27
C ALA A 247 -17.19 -16.96 -2.88
N ASP A 248 -18.08 -16.56 -2.04
CA ASP A 248 -18.43 -17.30 -0.82
C ASP A 248 -19.57 -18.29 -1.10
N GLU A 249 -20.30 -18.74 -0.08
CA GLU A 249 -21.42 -19.66 -0.27
C GLU A 249 -22.59 -19.06 -1.07
N ASN A 250 -22.76 -17.73 -1.05
CA ASN A 250 -23.95 -17.06 -1.55
C ASN A 250 -23.70 -16.06 -2.71
N LYS A 251 -22.52 -15.43 -2.77
CA LYS A 251 -22.26 -14.29 -3.67
C LYS A 251 -20.80 -14.22 -4.12
N PRO A 252 -20.50 -13.52 -5.23
CA PRO A 252 -19.14 -13.17 -5.59
C PRO A 252 -18.58 -12.13 -4.60
N VAL A 253 -17.34 -12.35 -4.14
CA VAL A 253 -16.61 -11.46 -3.23
C VAL A 253 -15.40 -10.81 -3.87
N ALA A 254 -14.96 -11.31 -5.04
CA ALA A 254 -13.93 -10.67 -5.86
C ALA A 254 -14.03 -11.10 -7.33
N VAL A 255 -13.54 -10.25 -8.23
CA VAL A 255 -13.23 -10.62 -9.61
C VAL A 255 -11.81 -11.17 -9.64
N ALA A 256 -11.65 -12.45 -9.88
CA ALA A 256 -10.40 -13.19 -9.72
C ALA A 256 -9.23 -12.58 -10.51
N GLY A 257 -8.16 -12.22 -9.82
CA GLY A 257 -6.97 -11.61 -10.40
C GLY A 257 -7.15 -10.19 -10.94
N VAL A 258 -8.29 -9.55 -10.71
CA VAL A 258 -8.57 -8.18 -11.18
C VAL A 258 -8.82 -7.22 -10.01
N MET A 259 -9.87 -7.43 -9.22
CA MET A 259 -10.18 -6.54 -8.09
C MET A 259 -11.08 -7.20 -7.05
N GLY A 260 -10.84 -6.91 -5.78
CA GLY A 260 -11.69 -7.32 -4.66
C GLY A 260 -13.07 -6.66 -4.68
N GLY A 261 -14.03 -7.28 -4.01
CA GLY A 261 -15.35 -6.70 -3.77
C GLY A 261 -15.34 -5.73 -2.60
N GLU A 262 -16.18 -4.69 -2.66
CA GLU A 262 -16.30 -3.66 -1.63
C GLU A 262 -16.68 -4.23 -0.27
N TYR A 263 -17.60 -5.20 -0.26
CA TYR A 263 -18.20 -5.71 0.98
C TYR A 263 -17.45 -6.88 1.63
N SER A 264 -16.30 -7.26 1.10
CA SER A 264 -15.44 -8.32 1.67
C SER A 264 -14.07 -7.81 2.11
N GLY A 265 -13.84 -6.51 1.97
CA GLY A 265 -12.57 -5.84 2.29
C GLY A 265 -12.32 -5.71 3.80
N ILE A 266 -11.09 -5.31 4.10
CA ILE A 266 -10.62 -5.07 5.47
C ILE A 266 -11.20 -3.76 5.99
N MET A 267 -11.82 -3.83 7.17
CA MET A 267 -12.39 -2.69 7.91
C MET A 267 -11.56 -2.39 9.17
N ASP A 268 -11.71 -1.21 9.75
CA ASP A 268 -10.94 -0.79 10.93
C ASP A 268 -11.12 -1.70 12.14
N ASP A 269 -12.26 -2.39 12.23
CA ASP A 269 -12.61 -3.33 13.30
C ASP A 269 -12.36 -4.80 12.95
N THR A 270 -11.73 -5.08 11.82
CA THR A 270 -11.37 -6.45 11.40
C THR A 270 -10.42 -7.09 12.39
N THR A 271 -10.76 -8.31 12.83
CA THR A 271 -9.95 -9.09 13.79
C THR A 271 -9.45 -10.42 13.24
N THR A 272 -10.12 -10.97 12.24
CA THR A 272 -9.73 -12.22 11.58
C THR A 272 -9.75 -12.04 10.08
N ILE A 273 -8.63 -12.34 9.44
CA ILE A 273 -8.47 -12.18 8.00
C ILE A 273 -8.14 -13.50 7.32
N VAL A 274 -8.51 -13.57 6.06
CA VAL A 274 -8.08 -14.64 5.14
C VAL A 274 -7.18 -14.00 4.09
N PHE A 275 -5.90 -14.36 4.09
CA PHE A 275 -5.03 -14.04 2.97
C PHE A 275 -5.26 -15.02 1.82
N GLU A 276 -5.39 -14.45 0.63
CA GLU A 276 -5.42 -15.15 -0.64
C GLU A 276 -4.06 -15.08 -1.32
N SER A 277 -3.61 -16.22 -1.84
CA SER A 277 -2.53 -16.29 -2.82
C SER A 277 -2.92 -17.31 -3.87
N ALA A 278 -3.14 -16.84 -5.10
CA ALA A 278 -3.70 -17.69 -6.14
C ALA A 278 -2.93 -17.58 -7.46
N MET A 279 -3.04 -18.61 -8.28
CA MET A 279 -2.49 -18.65 -9.64
C MET A 279 -3.62 -18.82 -10.65
N PHE A 280 -3.96 -17.73 -11.31
CA PHE A 280 -5.01 -17.68 -12.32
C PHE A 280 -4.45 -17.77 -13.75
N ASN A 281 -5.31 -18.16 -14.69
CA ASN A 281 -4.99 -18.10 -16.11
C ASN A 281 -4.89 -16.63 -16.56
N GLY A 282 -3.70 -16.16 -16.89
CA GLY A 282 -3.44 -14.77 -17.25
C GLY A 282 -4.23 -14.27 -18.46
N VAL A 283 -4.54 -15.16 -19.43
CA VAL A 283 -5.37 -14.77 -20.58
C VAL A 283 -6.82 -14.48 -20.15
N SER A 284 -7.36 -15.29 -19.23
CA SER A 284 -8.67 -15.07 -18.64
C SER A 284 -8.74 -13.77 -17.84
N VAL A 285 -7.74 -13.54 -16.96
CA VAL A 285 -7.62 -12.29 -16.18
C VAL A 285 -7.58 -11.08 -17.11
N ARG A 286 -6.69 -11.08 -18.11
CA ARG A 286 -6.57 -9.98 -19.07
C ARG A 286 -7.86 -9.71 -19.85
N ARG A 287 -8.57 -10.76 -20.29
CA ARG A 287 -9.86 -10.62 -21.01
C ARG A 287 -10.91 -10.01 -20.10
N THR A 288 -11.01 -10.48 -18.86
CA THR A 288 -11.93 -9.95 -17.84
C THR A 288 -11.64 -8.50 -17.53
N ALA A 289 -10.39 -8.16 -17.24
CA ALA A 289 -9.95 -6.78 -16.98
C ALA A 289 -10.30 -5.85 -18.13
N LYS A 290 -10.05 -6.27 -19.38
CA LYS A 290 -10.41 -5.49 -20.58
C LYS A 290 -11.91 -5.33 -20.75
N ALA A 291 -12.70 -6.39 -20.52
CA ALA A 291 -14.16 -6.35 -20.69
C ALA A 291 -14.82 -5.42 -19.65
N LEU A 292 -14.27 -5.37 -18.43
CA LEU A 292 -14.75 -4.48 -17.37
C LEU A 292 -14.15 -3.07 -17.41
N GLY A 293 -13.25 -2.79 -18.37
CA GLY A 293 -12.56 -1.50 -18.47
C GLY A 293 -11.62 -1.23 -17.30
N MET A 294 -11.09 -2.28 -16.66
CA MET A 294 -10.24 -2.21 -15.47
C MET A 294 -8.82 -2.62 -15.82
N ARG A 295 -7.85 -1.89 -15.30
CA ARG A 295 -6.45 -2.28 -15.28
C ARG A 295 -5.90 -2.01 -13.88
N THR A 296 -5.39 -3.04 -13.24
CA THR A 296 -4.81 -2.97 -11.91
C THR A 296 -3.39 -3.53 -11.92
N GLU A 297 -2.60 -3.26 -10.90
CA GLU A 297 -1.25 -3.83 -10.76
C GLU A 297 -1.26 -5.37 -10.64
N ALA A 298 -2.40 -5.95 -10.24
CA ALA A 298 -2.58 -7.40 -10.12
C ALA A 298 -2.97 -8.07 -11.43
N SER A 299 -3.42 -7.34 -12.47
CA SER A 299 -4.05 -7.87 -13.70
C SER A 299 -3.17 -7.88 -14.94
#